data_905a8308f8b6ac1c91f228bd8aa352e6
#
_entry.id   905a8308f8b6ac1c91f228bd8aa352e6
#
_cell.length_a   1.000
_cell.length_b   1.000
_cell.length_c   1.000
_cell.angle_alpha   90.00
_cell.angle_beta   90.00
_cell.angle_gamma   90.00
#
_symmetry.space_group_name_H-M   'P 1'
#
loop_
_entity.id
_entity.type
_entity.pdbx_description
1 polymer ?
#
loop_
_entity_poly.entity_id
_entity_poly.type
_entity_poly.pdbx_seq_one_letter_code
_entity_poly.pdbx_strand_id
1 'polypeptide(L)'
;MSMSPRGLVALGDSITNAHGEPALGVTMQSWAQWLAESLELPFTKLARDGARTADVLADLVPRLHGPYDVGALYVGVNDVRAPDWDAAAYERDLRAIAAAMAACCDRLVLCTIPVDLGRPRAAPKPLEAGAIVRRVAAAHGAALADLDRLGGTPWLLPDAVHPTAVGQLEIADRAARALGAPRVPSSLAEVYESRRARARFAARWGLLLGRDLRRRAVERALSRRA
;
A
#
# COMPACT_ATOMS: atom_id res chain seq x y z
N MET A 1 -12.49 -2.85 -33.51
CA MET A 1 -11.10 -3.29 -33.19
C MET A 1 -10.90 -3.07 -31.71
N SER A 2 -10.68 -4.12 -30.92
CA SER A 2 -10.30 -3.98 -29.51
C SER A 2 -8.90 -3.37 -29.45
N MET A 3 -8.77 -2.20 -28.82
CA MET A 3 -7.44 -1.62 -28.58
C MET A 3 -6.68 -2.54 -27.62
N SER A 4 -5.39 -2.76 -27.87
CA SER A 4 -4.53 -3.50 -26.95
C SER A 4 -4.51 -2.78 -25.59
N PRO A 5 -4.53 -3.50 -24.46
CA PRO A 5 -4.48 -2.89 -23.15
C PRO A 5 -3.17 -2.11 -22.96
N ARG A 6 -3.27 -0.90 -22.42
CA ARG A 6 -2.14 0.02 -22.17
C ARG A 6 -1.47 -0.25 -20.83
N GLY A 7 -2.19 -0.89 -19.92
CA GLY A 7 -1.67 -1.38 -18.67
C GLY A 7 -2.10 -0.62 -17.42
N LEU A 8 -1.59 -1.10 -16.28
CA LEU A 8 -1.73 -0.47 -14.98
C LEU A 8 -0.37 0.09 -14.54
N VAL A 9 -0.35 1.35 -14.12
CA VAL A 9 0.80 1.95 -13.45
C VAL A 9 0.51 2.13 -11.97
N ALA A 10 1.45 1.75 -11.10
CA ALA A 10 1.34 1.96 -9.67
C ALA A 10 2.46 2.87 -9.15
N LEU A 11 2.07 3.92 -8.40
CA LEU A 11 2.97 4.79 -7.66
C LEU A 11 2.85 4.51 -6.17
N GLY A 12 3.99 4.57 -5.45
CA GLY A 12 3.95 4.41 -4.01
C GLY A 12 5.30 4.18 -3.34
N ASP A 13 5.20 3.66 -2.13
CA ASP A 13 6.32 3.39 -1.24
C ASP A 13 6.71 1.89 -1.17
N SER A 14 7.29 1.46 -0.04
CA SER A 14 7.69 0.08 0.19
C SER A 14 6.54 -0.92 0.09
N ILE A 15 5.31 -0.52 0.39
CA ILE A 15 4.13 -1.40 0.31
C ILE A 15 3.83 -1.70 -1.16
N THR A 16 3.84 -0.68 -2.01
CA THR A 16 3.70 -0.85 -3.47
C THR A 16 4.92 -1.56 -4.07
N ASN A 17 6.09 -1.43 -3.46
CA ASN A 17 7.29 -2.17 -3.88
C ASN A 17 7.30 -3.65 -3.45
N ALA A 18 6.25 -4.11 -2.78
CA ALA A 18 6.09 -5.47 -2.26
C ALA A 18 7.02 -5.80 -1.08
N HIS A 19 7.35 -4.81 -0.24
CA HIS A 19 8.08 -5.09 0.99
C HIS A 19 7.17 -5.82 1.99
N GLY A 20 7.59 -7.00 2.42
CA GLY A 20 6.80 -7.84 3.33
C GLY A 20 7.32 -9.26 3.44
N GLU A 21 6.48 -10.21 3.80
CA GLU A 21 6.82 -11.63 3.98
C GLU A 21 5.75 -12.53 3.36
N PRO A 22 6.15 -13.68 2.78
CA PRO A 22 5.20 -14.71 2.35
C PRO A 22 4.34 -15.20 3.52
N ALA A 23 3.08 -15.51 3.25
CA ALA A 23 2.15 -15.97 4.28
C ALA A 23 1.14 -16.97 3.73
N LEU A 24 0.84 -18.02 4.50
CA LEU A 24 -0.22 -19.00 4.22
C LEU A 24 -0.19 -19.58 2.79
N GLY A 25 1.01 -19.85 2.26
CA GLY A 25 1.20 -20.40 0.92
C GLY A 25 1.20 -19.36 -0.21
N VAL A 26 0.82 -18.11 0.08
CA VAL A 26 0.88 -17.02 -0.89
C VAL A 26 2.29 -16.46 -0.97
N THR A 27 2.82 -16.32 -2.18
CA THR A 27 4.12 -15.70 -2.47
C THR A 27 4.03 -14.20 -2.33
N MET A 28 5.16 -13.56 -1.99
CA MET A 28 5.20 -12.10 -1.88
C MET A 28 5.15 -11.46 -3.26
N GLN A 29 4.13 -10.63 -3.46
CA GLN A 29 3.89 -9.86 -4.69
C GLN A 29 3.23 -8.54 -4.32
N SER A 30 3.44 -7.48 -5.12
CA SER A 30 2.80 -6.19 -4.92
C SER A 30 1.28 -6.29 -5.04
N TRP A 31 0.55 -5.59 -4.16
CA TRP A 31 -0.90 -5.45 -4.27
C TRP A 31 -1.33 -4.92 -5.66
N ALA A 32 -0.55 -4.00 -6.20
CA ALA A 32 -0.86 -3.41 -7.49
C ALA A 32 -0.57 -4.38 -8.66
N GLN A 33 0.38 -5.29 -8.50
CA GLN A 33 0.61 -6.37 -9.47
C GLN A 33 -0.53 -7.39 -9.43
N TRP A 34 -0.98 -7.81 -8.24
CA TRP A 34 -2.19 -8.64 -8.06
C TRP A 34 -3.41 -7.99 -8.71
N LEU A 35 -3.57 -6.67 -8.54
CA LEU A 35 -4.64 -5.91 -9.18
C LEU A 35 -4.52 -5.95 -10.71
N ALA A 36 -3.33 -5.70 -11.25
CA ALA A 36 -3.08 -5.73 -12.70
C ALA A 36 -3.39 -7.11 -13.30
N GLU A 37 -2.95 -8.18 -12.64
CA GLU A 37 -3.24 -9.56 -13.06
C GLU A 37 -4.74 -9.87 -13.05
N SER A 38 -5.49 -9.41 -12.04
CA SER A 38 -6.93 -9.61 -11.99
C SER A 38 -7.70 -8.84 -13.06
N LEU A 39 -7.13 -7.74 -13.54
CA LEU A 39 -7.66 -6.92 -14.63
C LEU A 39 -7.12 -7.33 -16.02
N GLU A 40 -6.22 -8.33 -16.06
CA GLU A 40 -5.53 -8.78 -17.29
C GLU A 40 -4.75 -7.64 -17.99
N LEU A 41 -4.12 -6.76 -17.18
CA LEU A 41 -3.37 -5.61 -17.66
C LEU A 41 -1.85 -5.80 -17.50
N PRO A 42 -1.03 -5.35 -18.48
CA PRO A 42 0.40 -5.15 -18.25
C PRO A 42 0.66 -4.26 -17.02
N PHE A 43 1.77 -4.49 -16.32
CA PHE A 43 2.07 -3.81 -15.07
C PHE A 43 3.34 -2.96 -15.12
N THR A 44 3.22 -1.69 -14.74
CA THR A 44 4.34 -0.77 -14.54
C THR A 44 4.40 -0.35 -13.07
N LYS A 45 5.55 -0.57 -12.43
CA LYS A 45 5.76 -0.20 -11.02
C LYS A 45 6.72 0.97 -10.91
N LEU A 46 6.26 2.06 -10.31
CA LEU A 46 7.04 3.24 -9.91
C LEU A 46 6.92 3.38 -8.38
N ALA A 47 7.81 2.70 -7.66
CA ALA A 47 7.77 2.67 -6.20
C ALA A 47 9.18 2.74 -5.61
N ARG A 48 9.31 3.39 -4.44
CA ARG A 48 10.56 3.50 -3.71
C ARG A 48 10.33 3.31 -2.22
N ASP A 49 11.12 2.42 -1.60
CA ASP A 49 11.05 2.19 -0.16
C ASP A 49 11.30 3.48 0.63
N GLY A 50 10.47 3.72 1.62
CA GLY A 50 10.56 4.90 2.47
C GLY A 50 10.04 6.20 1.83
N ALA A 51 9.56 6.19 0.59
CA ALA A 51 9.08 7.39 -0.08
C ALA A 51 7.90 8.03 0.66
N ARG A 52 7.94 9.35 0.82
CA ARG A 52 6.83 10.22 1.21
C ARG A 52 6.14 10.77 -0.04
N THR A 53 5.03 11.45 0.12
CA THR A 53 4.34 12.12 -0.99
C THR A 53 5.25 13.08 -1.75
N ALA A 54 6.06 13.88 -1.05
CA ALA A 54 7.03 14.77 -1.67
C ALA A 54 8.03 14.02 -2.56
N ASP A 55 8.53 12.87 -2.11
CA ASP A 55 9.45 12.03 -2.89
C ASP A 55 8.78 11.41 -4.12
N VAL A 56 7.53 10.94 -3.96
CA VAL A 56 6.75 10.40 -5.10
C VAL A 56 6.54 11.48 -6.15
N LEU A 57 6.17 12.70 -5.71
CA LEU A 57 5.97 13.83 -6.61
C LEU A 57 7.25 14.22 -7.35
N ALA A 58 8.38 14.31 -6.63
CA ALA A 58 9.65 14.78 -7.19
C ALA A 58 10.32 13.73 -8.09
N ASP A 59 10.33 12.44 -7.69
CA ASP A 59 11.18 11.43 -8.29
C ASP A 59 10.43 10.40 -9.14
N LEU A 60 9.14 10.15 -8.84
CA LEU A 60 8.38 9.08 -9.51
C LEU A 60 7.39 9.63 -10.53
N VAL A 61 6.71 10.74 -10.24
CA VAL A 61 5.79 11.40 -11.20
C VAL A 61 6.47 11.77 -12.52
N PRO A 62 7.71 12.31 -12.56
CA PRO A 62 8.39 12.58 -13.82
C PRO A 62 8.65 11.35 -14.70
N ARG A 63 8.51 10.14 -14.14
CA ARG A 63 8.68 8.87 -14.85
C ARG A 63 7.38 8.27 -15.37
N LEU A 64 6.27 8.98 -15.23
CA LEU A 64 4.98 8.59 -15.83
C LEU A 64 5.02 8.83 -17.34
N HIS A 65 4.99 7.76 -18.11
CA HIS A 65 5.05 7.78 -19.58
C HIS A 65 3.80 7.13 -20.20
N GLY A 66 2.60 7.51 -19.73
CA GLY A 66 1.33 6.96 -20.19
C GLY A 66 1.08 7.11 -21.71
N PRO A 67 -0.06 6.68 -22.21
CA PRO A 67 -1.30 6.47 -21.46
C PRO A 67 -1.40 5.07 -20.79
N TYR A 68 -2.18 5.01 -19.69
CA TYR A 68 -2.50 3.77 -18.98
C TYR A 68 -4.03 3.61 -18.84
N ASP A 69 -4.50 2.35 -18.70
CA ASP A 69 -5.90 2.07 -18.41
C ASP A 69 -6.25 2.36 -16.95
N VAL A 70 -5.29 2.08 -16.03
CA VAL A 70 -5.47 2.26 -14.59
C VAL A 70 -4.22 2.86 -13.95
N GLY A 71 -4.41 3.88 -13.13
CA GLY A 71 -3.43 4.40 -12.19
C GLY A 71 -3.78 3.97 -10.77
N ALA A 72 -2.80 3.45 -10.04
CA ALA A 72 -2.97 2.97 -8.67
C ALA A 72 -1.98 3.68 -7.73
N LEU A 73 -2.48 4.26 -6.62
CA LEU A 73 -1.67 5.06 -5.70
C LEU A 73 -1.83 4.60 -4.26
N TYR A 74 -0.71 4.24 -3.63
CA TYR A 74 -0.64 4.02 -2.19
C TYR A 74 0.61 4.68 -1.61
N VAL A 75 0.43 5.80 -0.91
CA VAL A 75 1.50 6.59 -0.28
C VAL A 75 0.95 7.29 0.96
N GLY A 76 1.85 7.69 1.88
CA GLY A 76 1.49 8.43 3.09
C GLY A 76 1.87 7.73 4.39
N VAL A 77 2.20 6.44 4.34
CA VAL A 77 2.64 5.68 5.50
C VAL A 77 3.90 6.30 6.13
N ASN A 78 4.84 6.76 5.32
CA ASN A 78 6.07 7.38 5.77
C ASN A 78 5.85 8.83 6.21
N ASP A 79 4.90 9.54 5.58
CA ASP A 79 4.50 10.90 5.95
C ASP A 79 3.96 10.94 7.38
N VAL A 80 2.93 10.13 7.69
CA VAL A 80 2.30 10.10 9.03
C VAL A 80 3.22 9.57 10.13
N ARG A 81 4.24 8.80 9.79
CA ARG A 81 5.24 8.29 10.76
C ARG A 81 6.39 9.25 10.99
N ALA A 82 6.54 10.25 10.14
CA ALA A 82 7.56 11.25 10.28
C ALA A 82 7.29 12.19 11.47
N PRO A 83 8.34 12.68 12.16
CA PRO A 83 8.17 13.64 13.26
C PRO A 83 7.65 14.99 12.75
N ASP A 84 7.97 15.36 11.54
CA ASP A 84 7.65 16.60 10.83
C ASP A 84 6.36 16.47 9.99
N TRP A 85 5.36 15.69 10.43
CA TRP A 85 4.08 15.57 9.74
C TRP A 85 3.41 16.93 9.53
N ASP A 86 3.11 17.23 8.28
CA ASP A 86 2.37 18.40 7.85
C ASP A 86 1.21 17.96 6.92
N ALA A 87 0.00 18.03 7.42
CA ALA A 87 -1.20 17.61 6.69
C ALA A 87 -1.47 18.48 5.45
N ALA A 88 -1.14 19.78 5.50
CA ALA A 88 -1.34 20.69 4.37
C ALA A 88 -0.33 20.38 3.23
N ALA A 89 0.93 20.15 3.58
CA ALA A 89 1.93 19.71 2.62
C ALA A 89 1.57 18.35 2.00
N TYR A 90 1.16 17.38 2.83
CA TYR A 90 0.68 16.09 2.37
C TYR A 90 -0.49 16.19 1.39
N GLU A 91 -1.53 17.01 1.71
CA GLU A 91 -2.68 17.21 0.81
C GLU A 91 -2.28 17.86 -0.51
N ARG A 92 -1.44 18.88 -0.47
CA ARG A 92 -0.93 19.57 -1.66
C ARG A 92 -0.20 18.59 -2.59
N ASP A 93 0.74 17.82 -2.05
CA ASP A 93 1.55 16.90 -2.83
C ASP A 93 0.73 15.73 -3.36
N LEU A 94 -0.19 15.18 -2.56
CA LEU A 94 -1.11 14.13 -2.98
C LEU A 94 -2.04 14.57 -4.12
N ARG A 95 -2.54 15.82 -4.08
CA ARG A 95 -3.33 16.41 -5.17
C ARG A 95 -2.52 16.53 -6.46
N ALA A 96 -1.27 16.96 -6.36
CA ALA A 96 -0.38 17.09 -7.52
C ALA A 96 -0.08 15.72 -8.15
N ILE A 97 0.17 14.69 -7.33
CA ILE A 97 0.36 13.31 -7.80
C ILE A 97 -0.92 12.81 -8.49
N ALA A 98 -2.08 12.96 -7.85
CA ALA A 98 -3.35 12.51 -8.42
C ALA A 98 -3.68 13.21 -9.73
N ALA A 99 -3.42 14.52 -9.84
CA ALA A 99 -3.60 15.28 -11.07
C ALA A 99 -2.68 14.78 -12.20
N ALA A 100 -1.41 14.51 -11.91
CA ALA A 100 -0.47 13.98 -12.88
C ALA A 100 -0.88 12.58 -13.37
N MET A 101 -1.36 11.73 -12.46
CA MET A 101 -1.87 10.41 -12.82
C MET A 101 -3.17 10.51 -13.64
N ALA A 102 -4.10 11.41 -13.28
CA ALA A 102 -5.33 11.61 -14.03
C ALA A 102 -5.09 12.12 -15.47
N ALA A 103 -4.00 12.81 -15.72
CA ALA A 103 -3.62 13.26 -17.05
C ALA A 103 -3.17 12.13 -17.99
N CYS A 104 -2.80 10.96 -17.46
CA CYS A 104 -2.27 9.85 -18.25
C CYS A 104 -2.95 8.48 -17.96
N CYS A 105 -3.95 8.43 -17.09
CA CYS A 105 -4.68 7.21 -16.75
C CYS A 105 -6.18 7.41 -16.94
N ASP A 106 -6.88 6.44 -17.55
CA ASP A 106 -8.33 6.54 -17.76
C ASP A 106 -9.12 6.42 -16.44
N ARG A 107 -8.63 5.60 -15.51
CA ARG A 107 -9.22 5.38 -14.19
C ARG A 107 -8.15 5.44 -13.12
N LEU A 108 -8.52 5.93 -11.95
CA LEU A 108 -7.62 5.96 -10.78
C LEU A 108 -8.21 5.16 -9.63
N VAL A 109 -7.32 4.55 -8.83
CA VAL A 109 -7.63 4.06 -7.49
C VAL A 109 -6.61 4.59 -6.49
N LEU A 110 -7.10 5.23 -5.42
CA LEU A 110 -6.31 5.73 -4.30
C LEU A 110 -6.62 4.87 -3.06
N CYS A 111 -5.58 4.52 -2.31
CA CYS A 111 -5.72 3.77 -1.07
C CYS A 111 -5.62 4.67 0.15
N THR A 112 -6.50 4.50 1.15
CA THR A 112 -6.30 5.10 2.47
C THR A 112 -5.20 4.36 3.24
N ILE A 113 -4.84 4.86 4.43
CA ILE A 113 -3.82 4.29 5.30
C ILE A 113 -4.52 3.61 6.48
N PRO A 114 -4.06 2.42 6.95
CA PRO A 114 -4.58 1.80 8.16
C PRO A 114 -4.50 2.72 9.38
N VAL A 115 -5.60 2.87 10.13
CA VAL A 115 -5.64 3.76 11.31
C VAL A 115 -4.77 3.25 12.47
N ASP A 116 -4.60 1.92 12.59
CA ASP A 116 -3.72 1.29 13.60
C ASP A 116 -2.30 1.07 13.08
N LEU A 117 -1.74 2.10 12.42
CA LEU A 117 -0.45 2.07 11.77
C LEU A 117 0.70 2.21 12.75
N GLY A 118 1.72 1.35 12.59
CA GLY A 118 3.01 1.48 13.26
C GLY A 118 3.05 0.98 14.71
N ARG A 119 4.27 0.74 15.17
CA ARG A 119 4.55 0.47 16.58
C ARG A 119 5.85 1.21 16.98
N PRO A 120 5.76 2.36 17.71
CA PRO A 120 4.56 2.94 18.30
C PRO A 120 3.53 3.42 17.25
N ARG A 121 2.27 3.56 17.68
CA ARG A 121 1.18 3.99 16.79
C ARG A 121 1.41 5.42 16.29
N ALA A 122 1.14 5.64 15.01
CA ALA A 122 1.20 6.97 14.39
C ALA A 122 -0.04 7.85 14.67
N ALA A 123 -1.06 7.32 15.38
CA ALA A 123 -2.30 8.02 15.67
C ALA A 123 -2.07 9.41 16.34
N PRO A 124 -2.90 10.43 16.04
CA PRO A 124 -4.10 10.39 15.19
C PRO A 124 -3.85 10.63 13.68
N LYS A 125 -2.61 10.88 13.27
CA LYS A 125 -2.21 11.29 11.91
C LYS A 125 -2.80 10.41 10.77
N PRO A 126 -2.89 9.06 10.89
CA PRO A 126 -3.49 8.24 9.83
C PRO A 126 -4.97 8.56 9.56
N LEU A 127 -5.73 8.95 10.57
CA LEU A 127 -7.14 9.37 10.40
C LEU A 127 -7.23 10.65 9.57
N GLU A 128 -6.38 11.63 9.86
CA GLU A 128 -6.28 12.88 9.11
C GLU A 128 -5.85 12.62 7.66
N ALA A 129 -4.81 11.83 7.46
CA ALA A 129 -4.34 11.43 6.13
C ALA A 129 -5.43 10.69 5.34
N GLY A 130 -6.16 9.75 5.96
CA GLY A 130 -7.27 9.05 5.35
C GLY A 130 -8.39 9.99 4.89
N ALA A 131 -8.72 11.02 5.70
CA ALA A 131 -9.68 12.04 5.32
C ALA A 131 -9.20 12.86 4.10
N ILE A 132 -7.90 13.17 4.04
CA ILE A 132 -7.28 13.85 2.89
C ILE A 132 -7.37 12.96 1.63
N VAL A 133 -6.99 11.68 1.72
CA VAL A 133 -7.07 10.75 0.59
C VAL A 133 -8.49 10.69 0.03
N ARG A 134 -9.52 10.63 0.88
CA ARG A 134 -10.94 10.64 0.46
C ARG A 134 -11.31 11.90 -0.30
N ARG A 135 -10.89 13.08 0.21
CA ARG A 135 -11.16 14.35 -0.48
C ARG A 135 -10.46 14.42 -1.86
N VAL A 136 -9.21 13.97 -1.92
CA VAL A 136 -8.44 13.97 -3.18
C VAL A 136 -9.04 12.97 -4.16
N ALA A 137 -9.39 11.76 -3.72
CA ALA A 137 -10.05 10.77 -4.57
C ALA A 137 -11.36 11.31 -5.16
N ALA A 138 -12.21 11.90 -4.32
CA ALA A 138 -13.47 12.53 -4.78
C ALA A 138 -13.25 13.66 -5.79
N ALA A 139 -12.24 14.51 -5.57
CA ALA A 139 -11.92 15.64 -6.45
C ALA A 139 -11.46 15.21 -7.87
N HIS A 140 -10.88 13.99 -7.98
CA HIS A 140 -10.39 13.45 -9.24
C HIS A 140 -11.28 12.33 -9.81
N GLY A 141 -12.44 12.05 -9.21
CA GLY A 141 -13.30 10.93 -9.62
C GLY A 141 -12.63 9.57 -9.48
N ALA A 142 -11.64 9.47 -8.60
CA ALA A 142 -10.89 8.24 -8.37
C ALA A 142 -11.68 7.26 -7.49
N ALA A 143 -11.56 5.97 -7.77
CA ALA A 143 -12.02 4.92 -6.87
C ALA A 143 -11.23 4.96 -5.55
N LEU A 144 -11.87 4.60 -4.44
CA LEU A 144 -11.26 4.61 -3.12
C LEU A 144 -11.16 3.19 -2.57
N ALA A 145 -9.95 2.70 -2.39
CA ALA A 145 -9.68 1.48 -1.62
C ALA A 145 -9.52 1.87 -0.13
N ASP A 146 -10.56 1.64 0.65
CA ASP A 146 -10.57 1.94 2.08
C ASP A 146 -9.79 0.88 2.86
N LEU A 147 -8.65 1.27 3.44
CA LEU A 147 -7.78 0.42 4.24
C LEU A 147 -7.81 0.75 5.74
N ASP A 148 -8.67 1.65 6.21
CA ASP A 148 -8.69 2.12 7.60
C ASP A 148 -8.69 0.97 8.62
N ARG A 149 -9.42 -0.11 8.32
CA ARG A 149 -9.53 -1.29 9.18
C ARG A 149 -8.59 -2.43 8.82
N LEU A 150 -7.65 -2.20 7.88
CA LEU A 150 -6.63 -3.21 7.60
C LEU A 150 -5.66 -3.28 8.76
N GLY A 151 -5.57 -4.41 9.43
CA GLY A 151 -4.70 -4.52 10.60
C GLY A 151 -4.63 -5.92 11.19
N GLY A 152 -3.61 -6.15 12.03
CA GLY A 152 -3.42 -7.41 12.73
C GLY A 152 -3.00 -8.59 11.86
N THR A 153 -3.01 -9.75 12.48
CA THR A 153 -2.68 -11.03 11.85
C THR A 153 -3.91 -11.59 11.12
N PRO A 154 -3.80 -12.13 9.89
CA PRO A 154 -2.54 -12.43 9.17
C PRO A 154 -2.08 -11.33 8.21
N TRP A 155 -2.71 -10.15 8.17
CA TRP A 155 -2.53 -9.16 7.11
C TRP A 155 -1.26 -8.30 7.24
N LEU A 156 -0.91 -7.90 8.48
CA LEU A 156 0.27 -7.05 8.72
C LEU A 156 1.34 -7.78 9.50
N LEU A 157 2.59 -7.40 9.28
CA LEU A 157 3.74 -7.80 10.07
C LEU A 157 3.68 -7.21 11.49
N PRO A 158 4.50 -7.68 12.45
CA PRO A 158 4.51 -7.17 13.82
C PRO A 158 4.81 -5.68 13.95
N ASP A 159 5.42 -5.05 12.95
CA ASP A 159 5.66 -3.61 12.90
C ASP A 159 4.36 -2.81 12.66
N ALA A 160 3.27 -3.47 12.28
CA ALA A 160 1.98 -2.90 11.90
C ALA A 160 2.09 -1.84 10.78
N VAL A 161 3.03 -2.04 9.87
CA VAL A 161 3.28 -1.20 8.70
C VAL A 161 3.24 -2.03 7.43
N HIS A 162 4.12 -3.04 7.35
CA HIS A 162 4.30 -3.80 6.13
C HIS A 162 3.31 -4.97 6.07
N PRO A 163 2.61 -5.13 4.95
CA PRO A 163 1.70 -6.25 4.74
C PRO A 163 2.47 -7.58 4.60
N THR A 164 1.83 -8.66 5.03
CA THR A 164 2.18 -10.00 4.55
C THR A 164 1.71 -10.18 3.10
N ALA A 165 2.07 -11.29 2.45
CA ALA A 165 1.54 -11.61 1.13
C ALA A 165 0.01 -11.66 1.09
N VAL A 166 -0.63 -12.18 2.15
CA VAL A 166 -2.10 -12.16 2.30
C VAL A 166 -2.62 -10.74 2.51
N GLY A 167 -1.85 -9.88 3.21
CA GLY A 167 -2.18 -8.46 3.35
C GLY A 167 -2.10 -7.70 2.03
N GLN A 168 -1.09 -7.98 1.21
CA GLN A 168 -0.99 -7.41 -0.14
C GLN A 168 -2.19 -7.81 -1.00
N LEU A 169 -2.61 -9.08 -0.90
CA LEU A 169 -3.77 -9.60 -1.61
C LEU A 169 -5.08 -8.93 -1.15
N GLU A 170 -5.25 -8.69 0.16
CA GLU A 170 -6.41 -7.98 0.70
C GLU A 170 -6.46 -6.50 0.24
N ILE A 171 -5.31 -5.81 0.16
CA ILE A 171 -5.24 -4.45 -0.41
C ILE A 171 -5.70 -4.48 -1.88
N ALA A 172 -5.20 -5.44 -2.64
CA ALA A 172 -5.55 -5.62 -4.04
C ALA A 172 -7.05 -5.91 -4.24
N ASP A 173 -7.64 -6.76 -3.40
CA ASP A 173 -9.06 -7.07 -3.41
C ASP A 173 -9.94 -5.84 -3.17
N ARG A 174 -9.56 -4.99 -2.21
CA ARG A 174 -10.28 -3.74 -1.94
C ARG A 174 -10.17 -2.77 -3.11
N ALA A 175 -8.98 -2.64 -3.71
CA ALA A 175 -8.78 -1.82 -4.90
C ALA A 175 -9.60 -2.33 -6.11
N ALA A 176 -9.62 -3.64 -6.33
CA ALA A 176 -10.40 -4.27 -7.39
C ALA A 176 -11.92 -4.02 -7.22
N ARG A 177 -12.44 -4.21 -5.99
CA ARG A 177 -13.85 -3.93 -5.68
C ARG A 177 -14.18 -2.45 -5.88
N ALA A 178 -13.31 -1.55 -5.45
CA ALA A 178 -13.49 -0.10 -5.63
C ALA A 178 -13.54 0.29 -7.13
N LEU A 179 -12.75 -0.37 -7.97
CA LEU A 179 -12.78 -0.19 -9.41
C LEU A 179 -13.95 -0.90 -10.12
N GLY A 180 -14.75 -1.70 -9.40
CA GLY A 180 -15.81 -2.51 -10.03
C GLY A 180 -15.25 -3.63 -10.92
N ALA A 181 -14.09 -4.19 -10.57
CA ALA A 181 -13.46 -5.25 -11.33
C ALA A 181 -14.32 -6.52 -11.34
N PRO A 182 -14.39 -7.26 -12.47
CA PRO A 182 -15.20 -8.47 -12.58
C PRO A 182 -14.65 -9.64 -11.75
N ARG A 183 -13.36 -9.60 -11.43
CA ARG A 183 -12.68 -10.60 -10.59
C ARG A 183 -11.88 -9.90 -9.50
N VAL A 184 -11.80 -10.52 -8.32
CA VAL A 184 -10.93 -10.06 -7.24
C VAL A 184 -9.59 -10.82 -7.27
N PRO A 185 -8.48 -10.16 -6.94
CA PRO A 185 -7.15 -10.79 -6.92
C PRO A 185 -7.05 -12.08 -6.11
N SER A 186 -7.76 -12.19 -4.99
CA SER A 186 -7.76 -13.40 -4.17
C SER A 186 -8.29 -14.65 -4.89
N SER A 187 -9.04 -14.49 -5.99
CA SER A 187 -9.46 -15.62 -6.84
C SER A 187 -8.33 -16.19 -7.69
N LEU A 188 -7.20 -15.51 -7.79
CA LEU A 188 -6.01 -15.93 -8.54
C LEU A 188 -4.98 -16.64 -7.66
N ALA A 189 -5.14 -16.59 -6.35
CA ALA A 189 -4.20 -17.11 -5.38
C ALA A 189 -4.80 -18.26 -4.58
N GLU A 190 -4.06 -19.36 -4.43
CA GLU A 190 -4.41 -20.40 -3.48
C GLU A 190 -3.88 -20.06 -2.09
N VAL A 191 -4.79 -19.73 -1.17
CA VAL A 191 -4.45 -19.54 0.24
C VAL A 191 -4.52 -20.90 0.94
N TYR A 192 -3.35 -21.49 1.26
CA TYR A 192 -3.29 -22.77 1.94
C TYR A 192 -3.54 -22.61 3.44
N GLU A 193 -4.75 -22.90 3.87
CA GLU A 193 -5.13 -22.89 5.28
C GLU A 193 -4.82 -24.21 6.01
N SER A 194 -3.92 -25.03 5.51
CA SER A 194 -3.55 -26.27 6.17
C SER A 194 -2.94 -26.01 7.56
N ARG A 195 -3.09 -27.00 8.49
CA ARG A 195 -2.46 -26.91 9.82
C ARG A 195 -0.96 -26.63 9.75
N ARG A 196 -0.26 -27.20 8.75
CA ARG A 196 1.18 -26.97 8.52
C ARG A 196 1.48 -25.54 8.06
N ALA A 197 0.68 -24.98 7.15
CA ALA A 197 0.84 -23.61 6.69
C ALA A 197 0.61 -22.61 7.83
N ARG A 198 -0.44 -22.81 8.63
CA ARG A 198 -0.71 -22.00 9.83
C ARG A 198 0.42 -22.11 10.87
N ALA A 199 0.93 -23.30 11.14
CA ALA A 199 2.06 -23.48 12.08
C ALA A 199 3.34 -22.82 11.59
N ARG A 200 3.69 -22.93 10.31
CA ARG A 200 4.84 -22.25 9.70
C ARG A 200 4.68 -20.73 9.77
N PHE A 201 3.51 -20.24 9.44
CA PHE A 201 3.21 -18.80 9.52
C PHE A 201 3.35 -18.31 10.98
N ALA A 202 2.74 -19.00 11.96
CA ALA A 202 2.82 -18.63 13.37
C ALA A 202 4.26 -18.62 13.89
N ALA A 203 5.07 -19.63 13.54
CA ALA A 203 6.49 -19.68 13.90
C ALA A 203 7.27 -18.51 13.28
N ARG A 204 7.08 -18.24 12.00
CA ARG A 204 7.73 -17.12 11.31
C ARG A 204 7.32 -15.78 11.91
N TRP A 205 6.02 -15.59 12.13
CA TRP A 205 5.47 -14.37 12.74
C TRP A 205 6.05 -14.16 14.16
N GLY A 206 6.17 -15.20 14.98
CA GLY A 206 6.79 -15.14 16.30
C GLY A 206 8.26 -14.70 16.24
N LEU A 207 9.04 -15.20 15.27
CA LEU A 207 10.43 -14.77 15.05
C LEU A 207 10.50 -13.27 14.66
N LEU A 208 9.63 -12.83 13.77
CA LEU A 208 9.57 -11.43 13.35
C LEU A 208 9.15 -10.52 14.51
N LEU A 209 8.18 -10.94 15.32
CA LEU A 209 7.77 -10.22 16.52
C LEU A 209 8.96 -10.09 17.51
N GLY A 210 9.69 -11.16 17.75
CA GLY A 210 10.87 -11.15 18.62
C GLY A 210 11.95 -10.17 18.12
N ARG A 211 12.19 -10.12 16.80
CA ARG A 211 13.13 -9.16 16.19
C ARG A 211 12.64 -7.71 16.35
N ASP A 212 11.37 -7.45 16.10
CA ASP A 212 10.79 -6.12 16.22
C ASP A 212 10.80 -5.61 17.66
N LEU A 213 10.49 -6.46 18.64
CA LEU A 213 10.59 -6.13 20.07
C LEU A 213 12.02 -5.79 20.50
N ARG A 214 13.01 -6.55 20.03
CA ARG A 214 14.44 -6.27 20.31
C ARG A 214 14.85 -4.92 19.71
N ARG A 215 14.51 -4.66 18.44
CA ARG A 215 14.79 -3.38 17.79
C ARG A 215 14.24 -2.21 18.59
N ARG A 216 12.97 -2.27 18.98
CA ARG A 216 12.31 -1.22 19.79
C ARG A 216 12.94 -1.05 21.17
N ALA A 217 13.43 -2.14 21.77
CA ALA A 217 14.13 -2.06 23.07
C ALA A 217 15.45 -1.29 22.92
N VAL A 218 16.21 -1.56 21.85
CA VAL A 218 17.45 -0.85 21.54
C VAL A 218 17.19 0.62 21.25
N GLU A 219 16.22 0.95 20.39
CA GLU A 219 15.82 2.33 20.07
C GLU A 219 15.46 3.13 21.32
N ARG A 220 14.67 2.52 22.23
CA ARG A 220 14.32 3.14 23.53
C ARG A 220 15.52 3.33 24.46
N ALA A 221 16.48 2.41 24.44
CA ALA A 221 17.69 2.53 25.26
C ALA A 221 18.60 3.67 24.75
N LEU A 222 18.68 3.84 23.43
CA LEU A 222 19.46 4.92 22.80
C LEU A 222 18.81 6.29 23.02
N SER A 223 17.50 6.40 22.88
CA SER A 223 16.77 7.66 23.08
C SER A 223 16.74 8.16 24.53
N ARG A 224 17.04 7.29 25.51
CA ARG A 224 17.21 7.68 26.92
C ARG A 224 18.59 8.19 27.26
N ARG A 225 19.57 8.01 26.36
CA ARG A 225 20.97 8.42 26.54
C ARG A 225 21.33 9.71 25.78
N ALA A 226 20.47 10.16 24.89
CA ALA A 226 20.51 11.42 24.17
C ALA A 226 19.67 12.51 24.89
#